data_02ad17b84d64d5707252a4a3cc1f82a7
#
_entry.id   02ad17b84d64d5707252a4a3cc1f82a7
#
_cell.length_a   1.000
_cell.length_b   1.000
_cell.length_c   1.000
_cell.angle_alpha   90.00
_cell.angle_beta   90.00
_cell.angle_gamma   90.00
#
_symmetry.space_group_name_H-M   'P 1'
#
loop_
_entity.id
_entity.type
_entity.pdbx_description
1 polymer ?
#
loop_
_entity_poly.entity_id
_entity_poly.type
_entity_poly.pdbx_seq_one_letter_code
_entity_poly.pdbx_strand_id
1 'polypeptide(L)'
;EIVGENIIVKKPLRILRGENKTVVFTPEEFPQLVIENPRLWWPVNKGPQNLYELKMTVSVDGVVCDSVKTRFGIREITSDMNTPDHSRVFYINGKRIFIRGTNWIPEAMLRSSDERTYAELRYTRQAGINLIRFWGGGIAESDYFFQLCDEMGLLIWQEFWMTGDTRHPQDKGVYLNNVESTVKRIRNHPSLAYYVASNESSEVTGTRELLMKLDG
;
A
#
# COMPACT_ATOMS: atom_id res chain seq x y z
N GLU A 1 -0.63 17.47 10.09
CA GLU A 1 -0.26 18.42 9.04
C GLU A 1 -0.03 17.68 7.74
N ILE A 2 -0.62 18.18 6.65
CA ILE A 2 -0.22 17.78 5.30
C ILE A 2 0.75 18.85 4.82
N VAL A 3 2.02 18.49 4.74
CA VAL A 3 3.12 19.43 4.52
C VAL A 3 3.00 20.11 3.14
N GLY A 4 3.06 21.42 3.11
CA GLY A 4 2.95 22.21 1.86
C GLY A 4 1.53 22.48 1.37
N GLU A 5 0.49 21.92 2.01
CA GLU A 5 -0.92 22.10 1.59
C GLU A 5 -1.70 23.05 2.53
N ASN A 6 -1.05 23.68 3.51
CA ASN A 6 -1.69 24.51 4.54
C ASN A 6 -2.80 23.80 5.34
N ILE A 7 -2.76 22.48 5.40
CA ILE A 7 -3.73 21.67 6.14
C ILE A 7 -3.11 21.24 7.45
N ILE A 8 -3.60 21.81 8.55
CA ILE A 8 -3.18 21.48 9.91
C ILE A 8 -4.42 21.22 10.74
N VAL A 9 -4.53 20.05 11.34
CA VAL A 9 -5.60 19.70 12.26
C VAL A 9 -5.02 19.29 13.61
N LYS A 10 -5.72 19.61 14.69
CA LYS A 10 -5.29 19.32 16.06
C LYS A 10 -6.45 18.78 16.87
N LYS A 11 -6.17 17.81 17.74
CA LYS A 11 -7.15 17.21 18.64
C LYS A 11 -6.54 17.12 20.04
N PRO A 12 -7.15 17.75 21.05
CA PRO A 12 -6.69 17.60 22.43
C PRO A 12 -6.95 16.15 22.88
N LEU A 13 -6.00 15.61 23.61
CA LEU A 13 -6.03 14.24 24.06
C LEU A 13 -5.65 14.15 25.53
N ARG A 14 -6.41 13.38 26.30
CA ARG A 14 -6.03 12.98 27.66
C ARG A 14 -5.82 11.48 27.69
N ILE A 15 -4.63 11.06 28.12
CA ILE A 15 -4.26 9.66 28.27
C ILE A 15 -3.88 9.44 29.74
N LEU A 16 -4.44 8.41 30.34
CA LEU A 16 -4.10 7.98 31.69
C LEU A 16 -2.89 7.05 31.68
N ARG A 17 -2.24 6.89 32.81
CA ARG A 17 -1.10 5.97 32.94
C ARG A 17 -1.50 4.54 32.55
N GLY A 18 -0.76 3.94 31.60
CA GLY A 18 -1.03 2.59 31.11
C GLY A 18 -2.17 2.48 30.09
N GLU A 19 -2.80 3.60 29.70
CA GLU A 19 -3.86 3.63 28.70
C GLU A 19 -3.26 3.65 27.29
N ASN A 20 -3.80 2.84 26.37
CA ASN A 20 -3.56 2.93 24.94
C ASN A 20 -4.81 3.55 24.29
N LYS A 21 -4.63 4.57 23.45
CA LYS A 21 -5.71 5.29 22.80
C LYS A 21 -5.46 5.50 21.32
N THR A 22 -6.42 5.12 20.50
CA THR A 22 -6.42 5.44 19.08
C THR A 22 -7.11 6.78 18.85
N VAL A 23 -6.47 7.68 18.13
CA VAL A 23 -7.02 8.97 17.75
C VAL A 23 -7.26 8.98 16.26
N VAL A 24 -8.48 9.27 15.85
CA VAL A 24 -8.89 9.34 14.45
C VAL A 24 -9.22 10.79 14.11
N PHE A 25 -8.77 11.23 12.94
CA PHE A 25 -9.13 12.51 12.33
C PHE A 25 -9.95 12.20 11.09
N THR A 26 -11.17 12.71 11.02
CA THR A 26 -12.08 12.45 9.89
C THR A 26 -12.47 13.75 9.20
N PRO A 27 -12.87 13.72 7.92
CA PRO A 27 -13.36 14.89 7.20
C PRO A 27 -14.62 15.51 7.83
N GLU A 28 -15.47 14.71 8.48
CA GLU A 28 -16.65 15.18 9.18
C GLU A 28 -16.30 16.08 10.37
N GLU A 29 -15.21 15.74 11.07
CA GLU A 29 -14.70 16.53 12.20
C GLU A 29 -13.79 17.66 11.73
N PHE A 30 -13.05 17.44 10.66
CA PHE A 30 -12.07 18.37 10.10
C PHE A 30 -12.25 18.50 8.58
N PRO A 31 -13.20 19.31 8.08
CA PRO A 31 -13.49 19.43 6.66
C PRO A 31 -12.28 19.79 5.78
N GLN A 32 -11.28 20.47 6.35
CA GLN A 32 -10.03 20.79 5.64
C GLN A 32 -9.17 19.57 5.26
N LEU A 33 -9.53 18.37 5.74
CA LEU A 33 -8.89 17.12 5.27
C LEU A 33 -9.38 16.71 3.87
N VAL A 34 -10.47 17.31 3.38
CA VAL A 34 -10.90 17.14 2.00
C VAL A 34 -10.05 18.05 1.12
N ILE A 35 -9.24 17.46 0.27
CA ILE A 35 -8.40 18.20 -0.68
C ILE A 35 -9.19 18.36 -1.98
N GLU A 36 -9.63 19.56 -2.27
CA GLU A 36 -10.28 19.87 -3.54
C GLU A 36 -9.25 19.89 -4.68
N ASN A 37 -9.59 19.23 -5.82
CA ASN A 37 -8.70 19.12 -6.98
C ASN A 37 -7.29 18.61 -6.64
N PRO A 38 -7.16 17.42 -6.02
CA PRO A 38 -5.88 16.92 -5.58
C PRO A 38 -4.93 16.64 -6.75
N ARG A 39 -3.63 16.77 -6.50
CA ARG A 39 -2.61 16.27 -7.42
C ARG A 39 -2.62 14.74 -7.36
N LEU A 40 -3.20 14.11 -8.36
CA LEU A 40 -3.36 12.66 -8.40
C LEU A 40 -2.01 11.95 -8.65
N TRP A 41 -1.82 10.83 -7.97
CA TRP A 41 -0.75 9.89 -8.27
C TRP A 41 -1.13 9.02 -9.48
N TRP A 42 -0.16 8.79 -10.36
CA TRP A 42 -0.33 7.99 -11.56
C TRP A 42 0.76 6.93 -11.69
N PRO A 43 0.45 5.75 -12.26
CA PRO A 43 1.50 4.80 -12.64
C PRO A 43 2.32 5.35 -13.79
N VAL A 44 3.50 4.74 -13.98
CA VAL A 44 4.41 5.07 -15.08
C VAL A 44 3.68 5.12 -16.45
N ASN A 45 4.02 6.07 -17.28
CA ASN A 45 3.44 6.33 -18.60
C ASN A 45 1.96 6.81 -18.59
N LYS A 46 1.39 7.18 -17.44
CA LYS A 46 0.02 7.73 -17.36
C LYS A 46 -0.04 9.14 -16.79
N GLY A 47 0.96 9.55 -16.04
CA GLY A 47 1.05 10.87 -15.42
C GLY A 47 2.14 10.93 -14.36
N PRO A 48 2.20 12.04 -13.61
CA PRO A 48 3.18 12.24 -12.56
C PRO A 48 2.88 11.40 -11.31
N GLN A 49 3.92 11.00 -10.60
CA GLN A 49 3.85 10.31 -9.31
C GLN A 49 3.77 11.33 -8.16
N ASN A 50 2.65 12.06 -8.08
CA ASN A 50 2.48 13.05 -7.03
C ASN A 50 2.31 12.38 -5.66
N LEU A 51 3.16 12.75 -4.71
CA LEU A 51 3.13 12.30 -3.33
C LEU A 51 2.93 13.50 -2.41
N TYR A 52 2.13 13.29 -1.37
CA TYR A 52 1.94 14.19 -0.25
C TYR A 52 2.74 13.69 0.94
N GLU A 53 3.19 14.60 1.81
CA GLU A 53 3.80 14.24 3.09
C GLU A 53 2.82 14.54 4.23
N LEU A 54 2.48 13.52 5.00
CA LEU A 54 1.74 13.65 6.24
C LEU A 54 2.73 13.64 7.41
N LYS A 55 2.69 14.70 8.23
CA LYS A 55 3.43 14.78 9.48
C LYS A 55 2.45 14.67 10.64
N MET A 56 2.62 13.66 11.48
CA MET A 56 1.92 13.54 12.76
C MET A 56 2.86 13.94 13.89
N THR A 57 2.34 14.68 14.86
CA THR A 57 3.13 15.20 15.98
C THR A 57 2.32 15.08 17.27
N VAL A 58 2.95 14.59 18.31
CA VAL A 58 2.40 14.57 19.68
C VAL A 58 3.16 15.59 20.51
N SER A 59 2.42 16.41 21.24
CA SER A 59 3.02 17.40 22.16
C SER A 59 2.32 17.40 23.51
N VAL A 60 3.07 17.69 24.57
CA VAL A 60 2.59 17.89 25.93
C VAL A 60 3.01 19.30 26.36
N ASP A 61 2.06 20.08 26.85
CA ASP A 61 2.29 21.47 27.28
C ASP A 61 3.04 22.33 26.25
N GLY A 62 2.73 22.10 24.95
CA GLY A 62 3.36 22.84 23.83
C GLY A 62 4.73 22.31 23.40
N VAL A 63 5.28 21.34 24.11
CA VAL A 63 6.57 20.71 23.75
C VAL A 63 6.32 19.44 22.94
N VAL A 64 6.97 19.33 21.77
CA VAL A 64 6.89 18.15 20.92
C VAL A 64 7.60 16.99 21.62
N CYS A 65 6.85 15.90 21.84
CA CYS A 65 7.37 14.69 22.47
C CYS A 65 7.73 13.63 21.42
N ASP A 66 6.97 13.56 20.30
CA ASP A 66 7.20 12.63 19.22
C ASP A 66 6.64 13.14 17.91
N SER A 67 7.23 12.71 16.80
CA SER A 67 6.71 13.01 15.47
C SER A 67 7.08 11.91 14.47
N VAL A 68 6.17 11.64 13.55
CA VAL A 68 6.39 10.72 12.43
C VAL A 68 5.95 11.37 11.13
N LYS A 69 6.67 11.06 10.06
CA LYS A 69 6.32 11.47 8.70
C LYS A 69 6.04 10.24 7.85
N THR A 70 5.03 10.32 7.03
CA THR A 70 4.73 9.31 6.02
C THR A 70 4.31 10.00 4.73
N ARG A 71 4.51 9.32 3.60
CA ARG A 71 4.05 9.81 2.29
C ARG A 71 2.83 9.02 1.85
N PHE A 72 1.96 9.65 1.12
CA PHE A 72 0.81 9.02 0.49
C PHE A 72 0.51 9.65 -0.86
N GLY A 73 -0.18 8.93 -1.72
CA GLY A 73 -0.66 9.43 -3.01
C GLY A 73 -2.17 9.29 -3.10
N ILE A 74 -2.82 10.25 -3.73
CA ILE A 74 -4.27 10.22 -3.97
C ILE A 74 -4.51 9.62 -5.35
N ARG A 75 -5.23 8.52 -5.39
CA ARG A 75 -5.60 7.82 -6.63
C ARG A 75 -6.84 6.98 -6.40
N GLU A 76 -7.52 6.62 -7.47
CA GLU A 76 -8.57 5.63 -7.51
C GLU A 76 -8.14 4.45 -8.40
N ILE A 77 -8.40 3.22 -7.98
CA ILE A 77 -8.19 2.01 -8.79
C ILE A 77 -9.51 1.27 -8.89
N THR A 78 -9.98 1.08 -10.11
CA THR A 78 -11.21 0.33 -10.38
C THR A 78 -10.99 -0.73 -11.44
N SER A 79 -11.88 -1.69 -11.53
CA SER A 79 -11.88 -2.69 -12.60
C SER A 79 -13.30 -3.13 -12.94
N ASP A 80 -13.51 -3.51 -14.19
CA ASP A 80 -14.73 -4.14 -14.64
C ASP A 80 -14.46 -5.29 -15.62
N MET A 81 -15.52 -5.99 -16.01
CA MET A 81 -15.51 -7.04 -17.01
C MET A 81 -16.44 -6.71 -18.19
N ASN A 82 -16.65 -5.43 -18.43
CA ASN A 82 -17.54 -4.89 -19.48
C ASN A 82 -16.85 -4.90 -20.86
N THR A 83 -16.33 -6.07 -21.23
CA THR A 83 -15.67 -6.31 -22.52
C THR A 83 -16.39 -7.41 -23.28
N PRO A 84 -16.29 -7.46 -24.62
CA PRO A 84 -16.96 -8.49 -25.44
C PRO A 84 -16.57 -9.93 -25.06
N ASP A 85 -15.35 -10.12 -24.57
CA ASP A 85 -14.78 -11.40 -24.15
C ASP A 85 -14.81 -11.61 -22.63
N HIS A 86 -15.48 -10.71 -21.90
CA HIS A 86 -15.52 -10.71 -20.42
C HIS A 86 -14.15 -10.68 -19.76
N SER A 87 -13.11 -10.18 -20.43
CA SER A 87 -11.80 -9.95 -19.80
C SER A 87 -11.86 -8.78 -18.84
N ARG A 88 -11.05 -8.87 -17.77
CA ARG A 88 -10.97 -7.80 -16.77
C ARG A 88 -10.14 -6.63 -17.26
N VAL A 89 -10.71 -5.44 -17.18
CA VAL A 89 -10.04 -4.17 -17.49
C VAL A 89 -9.81 -3.39 -16.21
N PHE A 90 -8.65 -2.76 -16.11
CA PHE A 90 -8.28 -1.92 -14.97
C PHE A 90 -8.26 -0.45 -15.38
N TYR A 91 -8.65 0.40 -14.44
CA TYR A 91 -8.66 1.84 -14.57
C TYR A 91 -7.92 2.47 -13.38
N ILE A 92 -7.14 3.50 -13.65
CA ILE A 92 -6.53 4.35 -12.64
C ILE A 92 -7.06 5.78 -12.86
N ASN A 93 -7.65 6.37 -11.83
CA ASN A 93 -8.26 7.69 -11.89
C ASN A 93 -9.20 7.82 -13.11
N GLY A 94 -10.04 6.80 -13.36
CA GLY A 94 -10.98 6.72 -14.46
C GLY A 94 -10.37 6.46 -15.85
N LYS A 95 -9.04 6.33 -15.99
CA LYS A 95 -8.39 6.05 -17.27
C LYS A 95 -7.98 4.58 -17.38
N ARG A 96 -8.36 3.96 -18.49
CA ARG A 96 -7.99 2.58 -18.81
C ARG A 96 -6.46 2.43 -18.83
N ILE A 97 -5.97 1.36 -18.20
CA ILE A 97 -4.57 0.97 -18.19
C ILE A 97 -4.39 -0.42 -18.80
N PHE A 98 -3.35 -0.57 -19.63
CA PHE A 98 -2.88 -1.87 -20.06
C PHE A 98 -1.78 -2.34 -19.09
N ILE A 99 -2.02 -3.47 -18.42
CA ILE A 99 -1.07 -4.07 -17.49
C ILE A 99 0.04 -4.77 -18.27
N ARG A 100 1.27 -4.31 -18.06
CA ARG A 100 2.51 -5.00 -18.43
C ARG A 100 3.21 -5.40 -17.15
N GLY A 101 2.96 -6.62 -16.71
CA GLY A 101 3.39 -7.12 -15.43
C GLY A 101 4.58 -8.06 -15.52
N THR A 102 5.27 -8.21 -14.39
CA THR A 102 6.28 -9.24 -14.16
C THR A 102 6.10 -9.85 -12.77
N ASN A 103 6.57 -11.08 -12.59
CA ASN A 103 6.66 -11.68 -11.26
C ASN A 103 7.89 -11.16 -10.52
N TRP A 104 7.75 -10.99 -9.22
CA TRP A 104 8.83 -10.73 -8.30
C TRP A 104 9.00 -11.93 -7.38
N ILE A 105 10.15 -12.59 -7.51
CA ILE A 105 10.54 -13.70 -6.65
C ILE A 105 11.64 -13.16 -5.72
N PRO A 106 11.50 -13.28 -4.41
CA PRO A 106 12.53 -12.83 -3.48
C PRO A 106 13.87 -13.52 -3.77
N GLU A 107 14.94 -12.83 -3.49
CA GLU A 107 16.28 -13.38 -3.55
C GLU A 107 16.38 -14.59 -2.59
N ALA A 108 17.01 -15.69 -3.07
CA ALA A 108 17.01 -16.98 -2.36
C ALA A 108 17.57 -16.90 -0.92
N MET A 109 18.51 -16.01 -0.67
CA MET A 109 19.10 -15.78 0.65
C MET A 109 18.34 -14.73 1.47
N LEU A 110 17.22 -14.22 0.97
CA LEU A 110 16.42 -13.14 1.55
C LEU A 110 17.26 -11.89 1.91
N ARG A 111 18.29 -11.63 1.10
CA ARG A 111 19.21 -10.50 1.27
C ARG A 111 19.15 -9.63 0.03
N SER A 112 18.75 -8.39 0.21
CA SER A 112 18.86 -7.35 -0.80
C SER A 112 19.45 -6.11 -0.17
N SER A 113 20.28 -5.38 -0.91
CA SER A 113 20.68 -4.04 -0.51
C SER A 113 19.79 -3.01 -1.17
N ASP A 114 19.75 -1.80 -0.61
CA ASP A 114 18.99 -0.69 -1.16
C ASP A 114 19.45 -0.34 -2.58
N GLU A 115 20.76 -0.42 -2.86
CA GLU A 115 21.33 -0.17 -4.20
C GLU A 115 20.86 -1.21 -5.21
N ARG A 116 20.81 -2.48 -4.82
CA ARG A 116 20.30 -3.55 -5.68
C ARG A 116 18.81 -3.38 -5.93
N THR A 117 18.02 -3.16 -4.89
CA THR A 117 16.59 -2.89 -5.00
C THR A 117 16.31 -1.73 -5.95
N TYR A 118 17.01 -0.62 -5.79
CA TYR A 118 16.89 0.53 -6.68
C TYR A 118 17.24 0.17 -8.14
N ALA A 119 18.33 -0.56 -8.37
CA ALA A 119 18.76 -0.94 -9.70
C ALA A 119 17.74 -1.86 -10.40
N GLU A 120 17.22 -2.87 -9.70
CA GLU A 120 16.24 -3.82 -10.22
C GLU A 120 14.92 -3.12 -10.56
N LEU A 121 14.41 -2.25 -9.69
CA LEU A 121 13.19 -1.47 -9.96
C LEU A 121 13.38 -0.47 -11.11
N ARG A 122 14.53 0.16 -11.19
CA ARG A 122 14.85 1.04 -12.31
C ARG A 122 14.87 0.27 -13.65
N TYR A 123 15.47 -0.91 -13.70
CA TYR A 123 15.46 -1.75 -14.91
C TYR A 123 14.04 -2.23 -15.23
N THR A 124 13.26 -2.63 -14.23
CA THR A 124 11.85 -3.00 -14.39
C THR A 124 11.06 -1.87 -15.06
N ARG A 125 11.20 -0.65 -14.56
CA ARG A 125 10.56 0.53 -15.16
C ARG A 125 11.06 0.80 -16.58
N GLN A 126 12.37 0.72 -16.84
CA GLN A 126 12.96 0.94 -18.16
C GLN A 126 12.55 -0.11 -19.18
N ALA A 127 12.30 -1.34 -18.77
CA ALA A 127 11.72 -2.40 -19.60
C ALA A 127 10.24 -2.15 -19.96
N GLY A 128 9.65 -1.07 -19.47
CA GLY A 128 8.26 -0.71 -19.75
C GLY A 128 7.25 -1.48 -18.92
N ILE A 129 7.68 -2.16 -17.88
CA ILE A 129 6.81 -2.83 -16.88
C ILE A 129 6.12 -1.76 -16.04
N ASN A 130 4.83 -1.94 -15.76
CA ASN A 130 4.05 -1.04 -14.92
C ASN A 130 3.38 -1.72 -13.72
N LEU A 131 3.52 -3.04 -13.59
CA LEU A 131 3.02 -3.80 -12.45
C LEU A 131 4.01 -4.90 -12.05
N ILE A 132 4.23 -5.05 -10.75
CA ILE A 132 5.03 -6.11 -10.14
C ILE A 132 4.10 -6.98 -9.31
N ARG A 133 4.10 -8.29 -9.57
CA ARG A 133 3.39 -9.27 -8.78
C ARG A 133 4.33 -9.91 -7.77
N PHE A 134 4.09 -9.65 -6.49
CA PHE A 134 4.73 -10.41 -5.42
C PHE A 134 4.11 -11.79 -5.32
N TRP A 135 4.88 -12.78 -5.70
CA TRP A 135 4.46 -14.17 -5.68
C TRP A 135 4.22 -14.69 -4.25
N GLY A 136 3.14 -15.46 -4.06
CA GLY A 136 2.73 -15.97 -2.75
C GLY A 136 3.70 -16.93 -2.06
N GLY A 137 4.73 -17.43 -2.75
CA GLY A 137 5.84 -18.18 -2.14
C GLY A 137 6.93 -17.29 -1.54
N GLY A 138 6.78 -15.98 -1.59
CA GLY A 138 7.72 -15.01 -1.04
C GLY A 138 7.21 -14.31 0.22
N ILE A 139 7.87 -13.23 0.57
CA ILE A 139 7.48 -12.32 1.66
C ILE A 139 7.26 -10.92 1.10
N ALA A 140 6.50 -10.08 1.81
CA ALA A 140 6.38 -8.68 1.45
C ALA A 140 7.72 -7.97 1.62
N GLU A 141 8.11 -7.20 0.61
CA GLU A 141 9.39 -6.47 0.57
C GLU A 141 9.47 -5.35 1.62
N SER A 142 10.64 -4.73 1.70
CA SER A 142 10.93 -3.64 2.64
C SER A 142 10.12 -2.38 2.35
N ASP A 143 10.00 -1.49 3.34
CA ASP A 143 9.35 -0.18 3.15
C ASP A 143 10.06 0.65 2.07
N TYR A 144 11.38 0.53 1.95
CA TYR A 144 12.14 1.18 0.90
C TYR A 144 11.73 0.73 -0.50
N PHE A 145 11.45 -0.56 -0.69
CA PHE A 145 10.94 -1.09 -1.95
C PHE A 145 9.60 -0.44 -2.34
N PHE A 146 8.66 -0.37 -1.41
CA PHE A 146 7.35 0.26 -1.66
C PHE A 146 7.48 1.76 -1.93
N GLN A 147 8.34 2.46 -1.19
CA GLN A 147 8.64 3.87 -1.43
C GLN A 147 9.18 4.12 -2.85
N LEU A 148 10.10 3.28 -3.31
CA LEU A 148 10.61 3.36 -4.69
C LEU A 148 9.52 3.08 -5.73
N CYS A 149 8.63 2.12 -5.48
CA CYS A 149 7.50 1.85 -6.37
C CYS A 149 6.54 3.05 -6.44
N ASP A 150 6.28 3.73 -5.32
CA ASP A 150 5.51 4.97 -5.28
C ASP A 150 6.15 6.07 -6.13
N GLU A 151 7.47 6.25 -6.02
CA GLU A 151 8.24 7.26 -6.75
C GLU A 151 8.40 6.93 -8.24
N MET A 152 8.50 5.65 -8.58
CA MET A 152 8.69 5.20 -9.96
C MET A 152 7.38 4.94 -10.71
N GLY A 153 6.24 4.93 -10.00
CA GLY A 153 4.94 4.64 -10.60
C GLY A 153 4.74 3.17 -10.96
N LEU A 154 5.34 2.25 -10.22
CA LEU A 154 5.20 0.82 -10.41
C LEU A 154 4.05 0.32 -9.54
N LEU A 155 3.01 -0.25 -10.15
CA LEU A 155 1.90 -0.87 -9.43
C LEU A 155 2.34 -2.18 -8.78
N ILE A 156 1.74 -2.50 -7.66
CA ILE A 156 2.03 -3.72 -6.90
C ILE A 156 0.76 -4.57 -6.76
N TRP A 157 0.90 -5.83 -7.07
CA TRP A 157 0.00 -6.92 -6.73
C TRP A 157 0.65 -7.71 -5.58
N GLN A 158 0.10 -7.63 -4.39
CA GLN A 158 0.60 -8.34 -3.22
C GLN A 158 -0.17 -9.64 -2.99
N GLU A 159 0.52 -10.78 -3.04
CA GLU A 159 -0.02 -12.07 -2.59
C GLU A 159 0.41 -12.37 -1.16
N PHE A 160 -0.39 -13.20 -0.47
CA PHE A 160 -0.06 -13.68 0.86
C PHE A 160 0.40 -15.14 0.80
N TRP A 161 1.21 -15.54 1.75
CA TRP A 161 2.20 -16.60 1.81
C TRP A 161 1.65 -18.04 1.74
N MET A 162 0.79 -18.30 0.77
CA MET A 162 0.33 -19.64 0.43
C MET A 162 0.61 -19.90 -1.05
N THR A 163 1.15 -21.05 -1.36
CA THR A 163 1.43 -21.46 -2.73
C THR A 163 1.02 -22.90 -2.96
N GLY A 164 0.77 -23.30 -4.20
CA GLY A 164 0.13 -24.50 -4.74
C GLY A 164 0.11 -25.77 -3.89
N ASP A 165 1.24 -26.13 -3.30
CA ASP A 165 1.38 -27.35 -2.48
C ASP A 165 1.10 -27.13 -0.99
N THR A 166 0.92 -25.90 -0.54
CA THR A 166 0.65 -25.57 0.86
C THR A 166 -0.84 -25.61 1.11
N ARG A 167 -1.27 -26.54 1.95
CA ARG A 167 -2.71 -26.74 2.22
C ARG A 167 -3.25 -25.75 3.23
N HIS A 168 -2.54 -25.55 4.34
CA HIS A 168 -2.93 -24.61 5.41
C HIS A 168 -1.69 -24.24 6.25
N PRO A 169 -1.64 -23.03 6.83
CA PRO A 169 -0.62 -22.68 7.81
C PRO A 169 -0.78 -23.58 9.05
N GLN A 170 0.32 -23.89 9.71
CA GLN A 170 0.30 -24.67 10.97
C GLN A 170 -0.52 -23.97 12.05
N ASP A 171 -0.44 -22.65 12.10
CA ASP A 171 -1.23 -21.80 12.99
C ASP A 171 -1.91 -20.69 12.18
N LYS A 172 -3.22 -20.83 12.03
CA LYS A 172 -4.06 -19.86 11.33
C LYS A 172 -4.07 -18.49 12.01
N GLY A 173 -4.03 -18.44 13.34
CA GLY A 173 -4.03 -17.19 14.08
C GLY A 173 -2.77 -16.39 13.82
N VAL A 174 -1.61 -17.03 13.88
CA VAL A 174 -0.32 -16.42 13.53
C VAL A 174 -0.31 -15.94 12.08
N TYR A 175 -0.81 -16.75 11.15
CA TYR A 175 -0.91 -16.38 9.75
C TYR A 175 -1.75 -15.09 9.55
N LEU A 176 -2.97 -15.05 10.10
CA LEU A 176 -3.87 -13.89 9.96
C LEU A 176 -3.29 -12.63 10.64
N ASN A 177 -2.62 -12.77 11.79
CA ASN A 177 -1.93 -11.66 12.45
C ASN A 177 -0.79 -11.11 11.58
N ASN A 178 -0.05 -11.97 10.90
CA ASN A 178 1.00 -11.55 9.97
C ASN A 178 0.41 -10.84 8.74
N VAL A 179 -0.71 -11.35 8.18
CA VAL A 179 -1.44 -10.67 7.10
C VAL A 179 -1.87 -9.29 7.55
N GLU A 180 -2.51 -9.18 8.74
CA GLU A 180 -2.95 -7.90 9.28
C GLU A 180 -1.80 -6.91 9.46
N SER A 181 -0.70 -7.34 10.05
CA SER A 181 0.48 -6.50 10.26
C SER A 181 1.08 -6.01 8.95
N THR A 182 1.16 -6.89 7.95
CA THR A 182 1.65 -6.55 6.62
C THR A 182 0.73 -5.54 5.93
N VAL A 183 -0.58 -5.78 5.92
CA VAL A 183 -1.54 -4.84 5.30
C VAL A 183 -1.46 -3.47 5.96
N LYS A 184 -1.45 -3.40 7.29
CA LYS A 184 -1.30 -2.12 8.01
C LYS A 184 -0.03 -1.37 7.65
N ARG A 185 1.06 -2.08 7.37
CA ARG A 185 2.34 -1.49 6.96
C ARG A 185 2.28 -0.93 5.55
N ILE A 186 1.66 -1.65 4.59
CA ILE A 186 1.79 -1.32 3.16
C ILE A 186 0.56 -0.62 2.56
N ARG A 187 -0.60 -0.63 3.18
CA ARG A 187 -1.88 -0.15 2.61
C ARG A 187 -1.89 1.34 2.22
N ASN A 188 -1.00 2.16 2.77
CA ASN A 188 -0.94 3.60 2.46
C ASN A 188 -0.07 3.92 1.22
N HIS A 189 0.58 2.92 0.62
CA HIS A 189 1.36 3.11 -0.58
C HIS A 189 0.46 3.23 -1.81
N PRO A 190 0.50 4.34 -2.58
CA PRO A 190 -0.34 4.49 -3.77
C PRO A 190 0.02 3.49 -4.89
N SER A 191 1.22 2.94 -4.89
CA SER A 191 1.65 1.87 -5.78
C SER A 191 0.91 0.55 -5.55
N LEU A 192 0.44 0.29 -4.33
CA LEU A 192 -0.29 -0.94 -4.02
C LEU A 192 -1.65 -0.93 -4.73
N ALA A 193 -1.81 -1.83 -5.72
CA ALA A 193 -3.00 -1.88 -6.56
C ALA A 193 -4.07 -2.81 -6.02
N TYR A 194 -3.69 -4.01 -5.57
CA TYR A 194 -4.61 -4.97 -5.00
C TYR A 194 -3.90 -6.10 -4.26
N TYR A 195 -4.69 -6.80 -3.46
CA TYR A 195 -4.26 -7.98 -2.72
C TYR A 195 -4.80 -9.25 -3.35
N VAL A 196 -4.05 -10.35 -3.21
CA VAL A 196 -4.49 -11.70 -3.56
C VAL A 196 -4.17 -12.63 -2.41
N ALA A 197 -5.13 -13.43 -2.02
CA ALA A 197 -5.05 -14.22 -0.79
C ALA A 197 -4.05 -15.39 -0.86
N SER A 198 -3.69 -15.87 -2.08
CA SER A 198 -2.77 -16.98 -2.25
C SER A 198 -2.33 -17.14 -3.69
N ASN A 199 -1.25 -17.91 -3.93
CA ASN A 199 -0.84 -18.37 -5.25
C ASN A 199 -1.24 -19.85 -5.45
N GLU A 200 -2.01 -20.14 -6.50
CA GLU A 200 -2.37 -21.52 -6.95
C GLU A 200 -2.89 -22.43 -5.82
N SER A 201 -3.49 -21.86 -4.79
CA SER A 201 -4.07 -22.59 -3.68
C SER A 201 -5.36 -21.93 -3.20
N SER A 202 -6.14 -22.64 -2.39
CA SER A 202 -7.28 -22.05 -1.71
C SER A 202 -6.80 -21.02 -0.70
N GLU A 203 -7.55 -19.94 -0.55
CA GLU A 203 -7.28 -18.95 0.49
C GLU A 203 -7.40 -19.56 1.90
N VAL A 204 -6.60 -19.11 2.82
CA VAL A 204 -6.80 -19.41 4.24
C VAL A 204 -8.08 -18.69 4.70
N THR A 205 -9.03 -19.48 5.22
CA THR A 205 -10.34 -18.95 5.66
C THR A 205 -10.19 -17.75 6.58
N GLY A 206 -10.85 -16.64 6.25
CA GLY A 206 -10.80 -15.39 6.98
C GLY A 206 -9.82 -14.38 6.40
N THR A 207 -8.98 -14.76 5.43
CA THR A 207 -8.04 -13.81 4.79
C THR A 207 -8.78 -12.74 4.01
N ARG A 208 -9.78 -13.11 3.19
CA ARG A 208 -10.55 -12.16 2.39
C ARG A 208 -11.29 -11.15 3.25
N GLU A 209 -11.99 -11.61 4.28
CA GLU A 209 -12.73 -10.77 5.21
C GLU A 209 -11.79 -9.79 5.92
N LEU A 210 -10.60 -10.28 6.31
CA LEU A 210 -9.59 -9.43 6.93
C LEU A 210 -9.07 -8.36 5.96
N LEU A 211 -8.77 -8.72 4.72
CA LEU A 211 -8.31 -7.79 3.70
C LEU A 211 -9.36 -6.71 3.42
N MET A 212 -10.61 -7.10 3.19
CA MET A 212 -11.71 -6.14 2.97
C MET A 212 -11.92 -5.20 4.15
N LYS A 213 -11.77 -5.69 5.39
CA LYS A 213 -11.88 -4.86 6.59
C LYS A 213 -10.74 -3.84 6.72
N LEU A 214 -9.54 -4.17 6.24
CA LEU A 214 -8.34 -3.35 6.42
C LEU A 214 -8.09 -2.36 5.28
N ASP A 215 -8.62 -2.66 4.11
CA ASP A 215 -8.45 -1.82 2.90
C ASP A 215 -9.48 -0.68 2.85
N GLY A 216 -10.51 -0.75 3.66
CA GLY A 216 -11.56 0.26 3.78
C GLY A 216 -12.83 -0.14 3.13
#